data_74d3284a83311fbd6f769c803d0e8213
#
_entry.id   74d3284a83311fbd6f769c803d0e8213
#
_cell.length_a   1.000
_cell.length_b   1.000
_cell.length_c   1.000
_cell.angle_alpha   90.00
_cell.angle_beta   90.00
_cell.angle_gamma   90.00
#
_symmetry.space_group_name_H-M   'P 1'
#
loop_
_entity.id
_entity.type
_entity.pdbx_description
1 polymer ?
#
loop_
_entity_poly.entity_id
_entity_poly.type
_entity_poly.pdbx_seq_one_letter_code
_entity_poly.pdbx_strand_id
1 'polypeptide(L)'
;MGISRQAFYKQRYVETRRREQACTVVGMVTQMRLRQPRLGTRKLHYVLREPLKQADIKVGRDGLFDILRSARLLVKTKRAYHKTTDSHHRFRKHPNLLKQGPLQVVPTGPEQVWVADITYLATAGPFVYLSLITDAYSRKIVGYHVHDSLQTEQVRRAMEMALRARKTRQRLVHHSDRGIQYCSSYYQKLHELHGVTCSMTDGYDCYQNALAERINGILKNEFLLSRPADLQQAAKMVREAVLIYNQERPHQALEYKTPDEVHRASIKHQPAREPSLVSVNL
;
A
#
# COMPACT_ATOMS: atom_id res chain seq x y z
N MET A 1 48.25 26.31 11.83
CA MET A 1 48.88 25.08 11.29
C MET A 1 48.51 24.99 9.82
N GLY A 2 49.47 25.04 8.88
CA GLY A 2 49.22 24.92 7.44
C GLY A 2 49.14 23.44 6.99
N ILE A 3 48.25 23.15 6.08
CA ILE A 3 48.15 21.82 5.46
C ILE A 3 49.30 21.70 4.43
N SER A 4 50.00 20.53 4.36
CA SER A 4 51.02 20.30 3.35
C SER A 4 50.42 20.34 1.94
N ARG A 5 51.23 20.76 0.94
CA ARG A 5 50.81 20.82 -0.48
C ARG A 5 50.23 19.44 -0.96
N GLN A 6 50.85 18.35 -0.54
CA GLN A 6 50.43 17.00 -0.88
C GLN A 6 49.08 16.65 -0.24
N ALA A 7 48.84 17.00 1.02
CA ALA A 7 47.58 16.81 1.70
C ALA A 7 46.45 17.63 1.04
N PHE A 8 46.73 18.86 0.59
CA PHE A 8 45.79 19.71 -0.13
C PHE A 8 45.33 19.08 -1.47
N TYR A 9 46.26 18.59 -2.29
CA TYR A 9 45.91 17.94 -3.55
C TYR A 9 45.14 16.63 -3.34
N LYS A 10 45.55 15.83 -2.34
CA LYS A 10 44.82 14.61 -1.95
C LYS A 10 43.40 14.92 -1.50
N GLN A 11 43.21 15.96 -0.70
CA GLN A 11 41.87 16.38 -0.25
C GLN A 11 41.01 16.81 -1.45
N ARG A 12 41.54 17.65 -2.35
CA ARG A 12 40.81 18.07 -3.55
C ARG A 12 40.43 16.91 -4.43
N TYR A 13 41.31 15.96 -4.65
CA TYR A 13 41.00 14.74 -5.40
C TYR A 13 39.85 13.94 -4.77
N VAL A 14 39.90 13.71 -3.46
CA VAL A 14 38.86 13.00 -2.72
C VAL A 14 37.53 13.77 -2.79
N GLU A 15 37.53 15.09 -2.67
CA GLU A 15 36.32 15.90 -2.78
C GLU A 15 35.72 15.88 -4.17
N THR A 16 36.53 15.96 -5.22
CA THR A 16 36.05 15.85 -6.60
C THR A 16 35.42 14.50 -6.85
N ARG A 17 36.09 13.40 -6.48
CA ARG A 17 35.55 12.04 -6.60
C ARG A 17 34.24 11.87 -5.83
N ARG A 18 34.13 12.41 -4.61
CA ARG A 18 32.88 12.39 -3.82
C ARG A 18 31.74 13.15 -4.51
N ARG A 19 32.03 14.29 -5.14
CA ARG A 19 31.01 15.05 -5.90
C ARG A 19 30.52 14.28 -7.12
N GLU A 20 31.42 13.67 -7.88
CA GLU A 20 31.06 12.83 -9.05
C GLU A 20 30.18 11.66 -8.62
N GLN A 21 30.56 10.93 -7.56
CA GLN A 21 29.77 9.86 -7.00
C GLN A 21 28.39 10.37 -6.54
N ALA A 22 28.32 11.51 -5.86
CA ALA A 22 27.04 12.10 -5.43
C ALA A 22 26.14 12.45 -6.62
N CYS A 23 26.70 13.01 -7.72
CA CYS A 23 25.96 13.27 -8.95
C CYS A 23 25.38 12.00 -9.56
N THR A 24 26.17 10.93 -9.62
CA THR A 24 25.71 9.63 -10.12
C THR A 24 24.58 9.07 -9.26
N VAL A 25 24.71 9.13 -7.93
CA VAL A 25 23.66 8.69 -6.99
C VAL A 25 22.38 9.50 -7.17
N VAL A 26 22.48 10.82 -7.31
CA VAL A 26 21.34 11.69 -7.57
C VAL A 26 20.64 11.32 -8.87
N GLY A 27 21.41 11.04 -9.93
CA GLY A 27 20.87 10.55 -11.20
C GLY A 27 20.06 9.26 -11.04
N MET A 28 20.63 8.25 -10.35
CA MET A 28 19.94 6.98 -10.06
C MET A 28 18.63 7.20 -9.28
N VAL A 29 18.66 8.05 -8.24
CA VAL A 29 17.47 8.38 -7.45
C VAL A 29 16.41 9.10 -8.30
N THR A 30 16.81 10.00 -9.17
CA THR A 30 15.91 10.72 -10.06
C THR A 30 15.20 9.76 -11.01
N GLN A 31 15.93 8.84 -11.62
CA GLN A 31 15.34 7.80 -12.49
C GLN A 31 14.35 6.92 -11.73
N MET A 32 14.70 6.47 -10.54
CA MET A 32 13.78 5.66 -9.69
C MET A 32 12.50 6.44 -9.36
N ARG A 33 12.62 7.75 -9.12
CA ARG A 33 11.48 8.61 -8.76
C ARG A 33 10.56 8.98 -9.92
N LEU A 34 10.94 8.71 -11.16
CA LEU A 34 9.99 8.81 -12.28
C LEU A 34 8.81 7.85 -12.08
N ARG A 35 9.06 6.66 -11.52
CA ARG A 35 7.99 5.68 -11.23
C ARG A 35 7.47 5.75 -9.80
N GLN A 36 8.33 6.05 -8.83
CA GLN A 36 7.99 6.12 -7.41
C GLN A 36 8.36 7.51 -6.83
N PRO A 37 7.59 8.56 -7.15
CA PRO A 37 8.02 9.97 -6.98
C PRO A 37 8.45 10.34 -5.57
N ARG A 38 7.85 9.72 -4.55
CA ARG A 38 8.14 10.03 -3.15
C ARG A 38 8.63 8.81 -2.36
N LEU A 39 9.36 7.92 -3.03
CA LEU A 39 10.03 6.81 -2.35
C LEU A 39 11.05 7.35 -1.35
N GLY A 40 10.88 6.98 -0.07
CA GLY A 40 11.73 7.47 1.03
C GLY A 40 13.14 6.88 1.01
N THR A 41 14.12 7.60 1.58
CA THR A 41 15.55 7.29 1.52
C THR A 41 15.93 5.87 1.96
N ARG A 42 15.28 5.32 3.01
CA ARG A 42 15.57 3.94 3.47
C ARG A 42 15.25 2.90 2.40
N LYS A 43 14.13 3.08 1.69
CA LYS A 43 13.72 2.18 0.60
C LYS A 43 14.58 2.41 -0.63
N LEU A 44 14.92 3.66 -0.96
CA LEU A 44 15.89 3.98 -2.01
C LEU A 44 17.23 3.30 -1.77
N HIS A 45 17.77 3.37 -0.56
CA HIS A 45 19.03 2.70 -0.22
C HIS A 45 18.95 1.18 -0.44
N TYR A 46 17.81 0.57 -0.14
CA TYR A 46 17.62 -0.87 -0.41
C TYR A 46 17.59 -1.18 -1.91
N VAL A 47 16.79 -0.45 -2.67
CA VAL A 47 16.60 -0.70 -4.12
C VAL A 47 17.87 -0.37 -4.91
N LEU A 48 18.63 0.63 -4.49
CA LEU A 48 19.85 1.06 -5.17
C LEU A 48 21.09 0.23 -4.81
N ARG A 49 20.98 -0.79 -3.93
CA ARG A 49 22.16 -1.61 -3.54
C ARG A 49 22.89 -2.20 -4.74
N GLU A 50 22.21 -2.88 -5.63
CA GLU A 50 22.82 -3.48 -6.81
C GLU A 50 23.31 -2.45 -7.84
N PRO A 51 22.54 -1.43 -8.22
CA PRO A 51 23.04 -0.33 -9.05
C PRO A 51 24.28 0.37 -8.50
N LEU A 52 24.32 0.65 -7.20
CA LEU A 52 25.48 1.27 -6.54
C LEU A 52 26.72 0.35 -6.58
N LYS A 53 26.53 -0.95 -6.35
CA LYS A 53 27.60 -1.94 -6.44
C LYS A 53 28.16 -2.04 -7.86
N GLN A 54 27.31 -2.07 -8.88
CA GLN A 54 27.71 -2.08 -10.29
C GLN A 54 28.50 -0.83 -10.69
N ALA A 55 28.18 0.32 -10.09
CA ALA A 55 28.90 1.57 -10.31
C ALA A 55 30.15 1.75 -9.43
N ASP A 56 30.55 0.75 -8.63
CA ASP A 56 31.62 0.81 -7.62
C ASP A 56 31.48 2.01 -6.65
N ILE A 57 30.24 2.35 -6.30
CA ILE A 57 29.91 3.42 -5.36
C ILE A 57 29.53 2.83 -4.00
N LYS A 58 30.34 3.10 -2.98
CA LYS A 58 30.08 2.68 -1.60
C LYS A 58 29.41 3.78 -0.82
N VAL A 59 28.08 3.77 -0.77
CA VAL A 59 27.27 4.74 0.00
C VAL A 59 26.40 3.97 1.00
N GLY A 60 26.62 4.23 2.28
CA GLY A 60 25.77 3.73 3.35
C GLY A 60 24.47 4.51 3.44
N ARG A 61 23.55 4.01 4.29
CA ARG A 61 22.22 4.63 4.50
C ARG A 61 22.33 6.12 4.86
N ASP A 62 23.17 6.48 5.82
CA ASP A 62 23.29 7.85 6.32
C ASP A 62 23.98 8.77 5.28
N GLY A 63 24.99 8.23 4.57
CA GLY A 63 25.60 8.94 3.44
C GLY A 63 24.60 9.24 2.31
N LEU A 64 23.64 8.32 2.05
CA LEU A 64 22.55 8.58 1.09
C LEU A 64 21.62 9.70 1.62
N PHE A 65 21.33 9.75 2.92
CA PHE A 65 20.57 10.85 3.51
C PHE A 65 21.27 12.19 3.31
N ASP A 66 22.60 12.24 3.49
CA ASP A 66 23.39 13.47 3.33
C ASP A 66 23.45 13.94 1.88
N ILE A 67 23.66 13.01 0.93
CA ILE A 67 23.60 13.32 -0.51
C ILE A 67 22.24 13.91 -0.89
N LEU A 68 21.15 13.25 -0.48
CA LEU A 68 19.79 13.68 -0.80
C LEU A 68 19.40 14.99 -0.08
N ARG A 69 19.95 15.25 1.11
CA ARG A 69 19.76 16.51 1.83
C ARG A 69 20.44 17.65 1.08
N SER A 70 21.69 17.45 0.68
CA SER A 70 22.47 18.45 -0.08
C SER A 70 21.82 18.76 -1.43
N ALA A 71 21.28 17.74 -2.10
CA ALA A 71 20.54 17.87 -3.36
C ALA A 71 19.09 18.36 -3.19
N ARG A 72 18.61 18.64 -1.97
CA ARG A 72 17.22 19.02 -1.65
C ARG A 72 16.17 17.97 -2.10
N LEU A 73 16.55 16.71 -2.13
CA LEU A 73 15.73 15.60 -2.58
C LEU A 73 15.11 14.77 -1.43
N LEU A 74 15.20 15.21 -0.18
CA LEU A 74 14.52 14.54 0.92
C LEU A 74 13.00 14.70 0.80
N VAL A 75 12.28 13.59 0.99
CA VAL A 75 10.82 13.59 0.98
C VAL A 75 10.30 14.23 2.26
N LYS A 76 9.58 15.36 2.13
CA LYS A 76 8.90 16.02 3.24
C LYS A 76 7.59 15.27 3.56
N THR A 77 7.33 14.98 4.82
CA THR A 77 6.05 14.42 5.28
C THR A 77 4.96 15.47 5.18
N LYS A 78 3.84 15.14 4.52
CA LYS A 78 2.63 15.96 4.56
C LYS A 78 1.76 15.46 5.72
N ARG A 79 1.33 16.35 6.60
CA ARG A 79 0.28 16.10 7.59
C ARG A 79 -1.02 16.68 7.04
N ALA A 80 -1.97 15.82 6.70
CA ALA A 80 -3.34 16.23 6.42
C ALA A 80 -4.26 15.17 6.99
N TYR A 81 -5.23 15.60 7.77
CA TYR A 81 -6.24 14.73 8.40
C TYR A 81 -7.62 15.23 7.99
N HIS A 82 -8.42 14.40 7.36
CA HIS A 82 -9.86 14.66 7.13
C HIS A 82 -10.65 13.45 7.62
N LYS A 83 -11.60 13.70 8.52
CA LYS A 83 -12.56 12.67 8.98
C LYS A 83 -13.62 12.50 7.90
N THR A 84 -13.85 11.27 7.44
CA THR A 84 -14.66 10.96 6.27
C THR A 84 -15.81 9.99 6.52
N THR A 85 -15.95 9.44 7.74
CA THR A 85 -16.90 8.36 8.04
C THR A 85 -18.10 8.87 8.77
N ASP A 86 -19.31 8.60 8.23
CA ASP A 86 -20.59 8.68 8.94
C ASP A 86 -20.93 7.28 9.49
N SER A 87 -20.83 7.13 10.82
CA SER A 87 -21.10 5.88 11.54
C SER A 87 -22.42 5.91 12.34
N HIS A 88 -23.20 7.00 12.25
CA HIS A 88 -24.46 7.19 12.98
C HIS A 88 -25.67 6.68 12.18
N HIS A 89 -25.72 5.35 11.94
CA HIS A 89 -26.86 4.70 11.27
C HIS A 89 -27.35 3.47 12.04
N ARG A 90 -28.58 2.99 11.72
CA ARG A 90 -29.27 1.87 12.41
C ARG A 90 -29.00 0.48 11.80
N PHE A 91 -28.09 0.36 10.81
CA PHE A 91 -27.78 -0.94 10.21
C PHE A 91 -27.06 -1.87 11.19
N ARG A 92 -27.19 -3.18 10.93
CA ARG A 92 -26.51 -4.22 11.70
C ARG A 92 -24.99 -4.02 11.67
N LYS A 93 -24.37 -4.07 12.84
CA LYS A 93 -22.92 -3.98 13.03
C LYS A 93 -22.38 -5.36 13.33
N HIS A 94 -21.21 -5.68 12.80
CA HIS A 94 -20.52 -6.94 13.01
C HIS A 94 -19.41 -6.80 14.06
N PRO A 95 -19.02 -7.90 14.76
CA PRO A 95 -17.96 -7.86 15.76
C PRO A 95 -16.61 -7.51 15.14
N ASN A 96 -15.72 -6.91 15.93
CA ASN A 96 -14.35 -6.67 15.54
C ASN A 96 -13.51 -7.93 15.74
N LEU A 97 -13.24 -8.65 14.65
CA LEU A 97 -12.43 -9.87 14.66
C LEU A 97 -10.91 -9.60 14.58
N LEU A 98 -10.47 -8.36 14.44
CA LEU A 98 -9.05 -8.01 14.44
C LEU A 98 -8.58 -7.47 15.80
N LYS A 99 -9.49 -7.16 16.71
CA LYS A 99 -9.19 -6.74 18.07
C LYS A 99 -8.61 -7.89 18.88
N GLN A 100 -7.64 -7.58 19.73
CA GLN A 100 -7.07 -8.56 20.67
C GLN A 100 -8.16 -9.17 21.56
N GLY A 101 -8.18 -10.48 21.65
CA GLY A 101 -9.17 -11.24 22.41
C GLY A 101 -9.38 -12.66 21.86
N PRO A 102 -10.30 -13.44 22.45
CA PRO A 102 -10.49 -14.86 22.12
C PRO A 102 -11.01 -15.10 20.69
N LEU A 103 -11.61 -14.11 20.06
CA LEU A 103 -12.11 -14.19 18.67
C LEU A 103 -11.14 -13.57 17.67
N GLN A 104 -9.95 -13.14 18.09
CA GLN A 104 -9.01 -12.46 17.21
C GLN A 104 -8.57 -13.36 16.05
N VAL A 105 -8.69 -12.83 14.83
CA VAL A 105 -8.15 -13.45 13.61
C VAL A 105 -6.85 -12.76 13.24
N VAL A 106 -5.75 -13.49 13.32
CA VAL A 106 -4.43 -13.03 12.85
C VAL A 106 -4.10 -13.76 11.56
N PRO A 107 -3.89 -13.05 10.43
CA PRO A 107 -3.59 -13.71 9.17
C PRO A 107 -2.20 -14.35 9.22
N THR A 108 -2.12 -15.63 8.89
CA THR A 108 -0.87 -16.40 8.73
C THR A 108 -0.48 -16.57 7.27
N GLY A 109 -1.33 -16.14 6.36
CA GLY A 109 -1.13 -16.17 4.92
C GLY A 109 -2.03 -15.20 4.17
N PRO A 110 -1.82 -15.03 2.85
CA PRO A 110 -2.65 -14.17 2.03
C PRO A 110 -4.08 -14.70 1.90
N GLU A 111 -5.01 -13.80 1.58
CA GLU A 111 -6.42 -14.05 1.34
C GLU A 111 -7.21 -14.61 2.55
N GLN A 112 -6.67 -14.43 3.76
CA GLN A 112 -7.36 -14.77 5.02
C GLN A 112 -8.05 -13.57 5.66
N VAL A 113 -7.44 -12.37 5.54
CA VAL A 113 -8.00 -11.12 6.06
C VAL A 113 -7.79 -10.03 5.03
N TRP A 114 -8.89 -9.42 4.60
CA TRP A 114 -8.88 -8.21 3.78
C TRP A 114 -9.39 -7.03 4.59
N VAL A 115 -8.71 -5.89 4.49
CA VAL A 115 -9.13 -4.62 5.08
C VAL A 115 -9.59 -3.67 3.99
N ALA A 116 -10.70 -3.00 4.22
CA ALA A 116 -11.30 -2.08 3.26
C ALA A 116 -11.47 -0.68 3.83
N ASP A 117 -11.34 0.31 2.97
CA ASP A 117 -11.58 1.71 3.29
C ASP A 117 -11.93 2.51 2.03
N ILE A 118 -12.66 3.61 2.21
CA ILE A 118 -13.02 4.54 1.15
C ILE A 118 -12.31 5.87 1.41
N THR A 119 -11.67 6.42 0.40
CA THR A 119 -11.01 7.71 0.51
C THR A 119 -11.38 8.66 -0.61
N TYR A 120 -11.31 9.97 -0.34
CA TYR A 120 -11.56 11.02 -1.32
C TYR A 120 -10.31 11.31 -2.14
N LEU A 121 -10.48 11.53 -3.45
CA LEU A 121 -9.47 12.05 -4.33
C LEU A 121 -9.94 13.40 -4.90
N ALA A 122 -9.13 14.44 -4.69
CA ALA A 122 -9.39 15.75 -5.28
C ALA A 122 -9.10 15.71 -6.78
N THR A 123 -10.05 16.20 -7.60
CA THR A 123 -9.87 16.43 -9.04
C THR A 123 -9.83 17.92 -9.34
N ALA A 124 -9.67 18.30 -10.60
CA ALA A 124 -9.87 19.68 -11.04
C ALA A 124 -11.34 20.14 -10.93
N GLY A 125 -12.28 19.17 -10.97
CA GLY A 125 -13.71 19.36 -10.77
C GLY A 125 -14.19 18.78 -9.42
N PRO A 126 -15.31 18.03 -9.41
CA PRO A 126 -15.86 17.41 -8.20
C PRO A 126 -14.90 16.39 -7.61
N PHE A 127 -15.02 16.14 -6.29
CA PHE A 127 -14.33 15.03 -5.66
C PHE A 127 -14.79 13.69 -6.25
N VAL A 128 -13.84 12.77 -6.39
CA VAL A 128 -14.12 11.36 -6.67
C VAL A 128 -13.69 10.51 -5.49
N TYR A 129 -14.18 9.30 -5.45
CA TYR A 129 -13.95 8.37 -4.35
C TYR A 129 -13.11 7.19 -4.83
N LEU A 130 -12.28 6.68 -3.94
CA LEU A 130 -11.51 5.47 -4.17
C LEU A 130 -11.84 4.46 -3.07
N SER A 131 -12.48 3.37 -3.44
CA SER A 131 -12.63 2.19 -2.59
C SER A 131 -11.45 1.28 -2.78
N LEU A 132 -10.77 0.91 -1.69
CA LEU A 132 -9.63 0.00 -1.68
C LEU A 132 -9.90 -1.21 -0.83
N ILE A 133 -9.41 -2.37 -1.28
CA ILE A 133 -9.34 -3.60 -0.51
C ILE A 133 -7.90 -4.09 -0.52
N THR A 134 -7.35 -4.27 0.68
CA THR A 134 -5.96 -4.64 0.90
C THR A 134 -5.87 -5.94 1.67
N ASP A 135 -5.06 -6.86 1.19
CA ASP A 135 -4.72 -8.08 1.92
C ASP A 135 -3.86 -7.75 3.14
N ALA A 136 -4.32 -8.12 4.33
CA ALA A 136 -3.68 -7.73 5.58
C ALA A 136 -2.34 -8.43 5.81
N TYR A 137 -2.10 -9.60 5.23
CA TYR A 137 -0.84 -10.32 5.33
C TYR A 137 0.22 -9.73 4.38
N SER A 138 -0.06 -9.73 3.09
CA SER A 138 0.89 -9.34 2.05
C SER A 138 0.95 -7.83 1.78
N ARG A 139 0.01 -7.05 2.30
CA ARG A 139 -0.16 -5.61 2.01
C ARG A 139 -0.56 -5.32 0.56
N LYS A 140 -0.88 -6.36 -0.22
CA LYS A 140 -1.29 -6.23 -1.62
C LYS A 140 -2.67 -5.59 -1.71
N ILE A 141 -2.82 -4.61 -2.59
CA ILE A 141 -4.13 -4.10 -3.00
C ILE A 141 -4.72 -5.16 -3.94
N VAL A 142 -5.76 -5.85 -3.47
CA VAL A 142 -6.43 -6.95 -4.18
C VAL A 142 -7.67 -6.51 -4.94
N GLY A 143 -8.27 -5.39 -4.53
CA GLY A 143 -9.40 -4.79 -5.21
C GLY A 143 -9.43 -3.27 -5.05
N TYR A 144 -9.91 -2.58 -6.08
CA TYR A 144 -10.10 -1.12 -6.04
C TYR A 144 -11.14 -0.69 -7.06
N HIS A 145 -11.78 0.46 -6.78
CA HIS A 145 -12.67 1.10 -7.72
C HIS A 145 -12.69 2.61 -7.49
N VAL A 146 -12.57 3.39 -8.58
CA VAL A 146 -12.69 4.85 -8.57
C VAL A 146 -14.07 5.21 -9.06
N HIS A 147 -14.79 6.05 -8.33
CA HIS A 147 -16.20 6.37 -8.61
C HIS A 147 -16.57 7.80 -8.17
N ASP A 148 -17.67 8.30 -8.68
CA ASP A 148 -18.17 9.65 -8.48
C ASP A 148 -19.24 9.77 -7.38
N SER A 149 -19.74 8.64 -6.85
CA SER A 149 -20.76 8.62 -5.82
C SER A 149 -20.48 7.60 -4.72
N LEU A 150 -20.92 7.86 -3.50
CA LEU A 150 -20.79 6.95 -2.35
C LEU A 150 -21.87 5.85 -2.30
N GLN A 151 -22.52 5.55 -3.42
CA GLN A 151 -23.49 4.47 -3.48
C GLN A 151 -22.82 3.11 -3.22
N THR A 152 -23.50 2.23 -2.51
CA THR A 152 -23.02 0.89 -2.15
C THR A 152 -22.63 0.06 -3.38
N GLU A 153 -23.33 0.23 -4.49
CA GLU A 153 -23.04 -0.39 -5.79
C GLU A 153 -21.59 -0.15 -6.21
N GLN A 154 -21.14 1.10 -6.11
CA GLN A 154 -19.79 1.48 -6.52
C GLN A 154 -18.71 0.90 -5.58
N VAL A 155 -18.98 0.93 -4.28
CA VAL A 155 -18.07 0.34 -3.27
C VAL A 155 -17.95 -1.18 -3.45
N ARG A 156 -19.05 -1.85 -3.78
CA ARG A 156 -19.11 -3.28 -4.04
C ARG A 156 -18.20 -3.73 -5.18
N ARG A 157 -18.01 -2.92 -6.23
CA ARG A 157 -17.15 -3.25 -7.39
C ARG A 157 -15.69 -3.55 -7.00
N ALA A 158 -15.16 -2.86 -5.99
CA ALA A 158 -13.82 -3.17 -5.47
C ALA A 158 -13.76 -4.58 -4.87
N MET A 159 -14.80 -4.99 -4.11
CA MET A 159 -14.90 -6.32 -3.53
C MET A 159 -15.06 -7.40 -4.60
N GLU A 160 -15.88 -7.16 -5.60
CA GLU A 160 -16.07 -8.07 -6.73
C GLU A 160 -14.78 -8.29 -7.52
N MET A 161 -13.97 -7.20 -7.72
CA MET A 161 -12.66 -7.31 -8.33
C MET A 161 -11.75 -8.23 -7.50
N ALA A 162 -11.68 -8.03 -6.18
CA ALA A 162 -10.87 -8.83 -5.27
C ALA A 162 -11.29 -10.30 -5.27
N LEU A 163 -12.60 -10.57 -5.17
CA LEU A 163 -13.15 -11.93 -5.16
C LEU A 163 -12.88 -12.68 -6.48
N ARG A 164 -13.00 -12.01 -7.63
CA ARG A 164 -12.68 -12.61 -8.93
C ARG A 164 -11.20 -12.98 -9.07
N ALA A 165 -10.32 -12.20 -8.46
CA ALA A 165 -8.86 -12.43 -8.50
C ALA A 165 -8.38 -13.44 -7.43
N ARG A 166 -9.22 -13.80 -6.46
CA ARG A 166 -8.89 -14.67 -5.34
C ARG A 166 -8.46 -16.06 -5.80
N LYS A 167 -7.37 -16.58 -5.21
CA LYS A 167 -6.76 -17.87 -5.57
C LYS A 167 -7.02 -18.97 -4.53
N THR A 168 -7.27 -18.63 -3.28
CA THR A 168 -7.47 -19.59 -2.20
C THR A 168 -8.95 -19.78 -1.86
N ARG A 169 -9.28 -20.92 -1.24
CA ARG A 169 -10.61 -21.21 -0.69
C ARG A 169 -10.64 -21.17 0.85
N GLN A 170 -9.60 -20.60 1.47
CA GLN A 170 -9.56 -20.49 2.92
C GLN A 170 -10.65 -19.55 3.44
N ARG A 171 -10.95 -19.63 4.74
CA ARG A 171 -11.85 -18.68 5.38
C ARG A 171 -11.31 -17.26 5.17
N LEU A 172 -12.14 -16.37 4.65
CA LEU A 172 -11.82 -14.97 4.44
C LEU A 172 -12.62 -14.10 5.41
N VAL A 173 -11.91 -13.24 6.12
CA VAL A 173 -12.48 -12.14 6.91
C VAL A 173 -12.33 -10.85 6.13
N HIS A 174 -13.42 -10.12 5.93
CA HIS A 174 -13.42 -8.77 5.39
C HIS A 174 -13.66 -7.78 6.52
N HIS A 175 -12.70 -6.91 6.78
CA HIS A 175 -12.75 -5.91 7.85
C HIS A 175 -12.84 -4.50 7.28
N SER A 176 -13.79 -3.71 7.80
CA SER A 176 -14.00 -2.31 7.41
C SER A 176 -14.33 -1.45 8.62
N ASP A 177 -14.43 -0.15 8.41
CA ASP A 177 -15.13 0.72 9.34
C ASP A 177 -16.65 0.43 9.32
N ARG A 178 -17.41 1.20 10.13
CA ARG A 178 -18.88 1.12 10.19
C ARG A 178 -19.55 2.05 9.19
N GLY A 179 -18.93 2.30 8.04
CA GLY A 179 -19.55 3.08 6.98
C GLY A 179 -20.85 2.45 6.48
N ILE A 180 -21.85 3.29 6.18
CA ILE A 180 -23.20 2.86 5.74
C ILE A 180 -23.13 1.90 4.54
N GLN A 181 -22.16 2.07 3.66
CA GLN A 181 -21.95 1.25 2.46
C GLN A 181 -21.64 -0.20 2.82
N TYR A 182 -20.74 -0.42 3.80
CA TYR A 182 -20.34 -1.75 4.25
C TYR A 182 -21.43 -2.43 5.09
N CYS A 183 -22.25 -1.65 5.79
CA CYS A 183 -23.36 -2.15 6.62
C CYS A 183 -24.62 -2.47 5.81
N SER A 184 -24.70 -2.04 4.55
CA SER A 184 -25.90 -2.23 3.73
C SER A 184 -26.19 -3.71 3.43
N SER A 185 -27.45 -4.11 3.40
CA SER A 185 -27.85 -5.49 3.05
C SER A 185 -27.36 -5.89 1.66
N TYR A 186 -27.28 -4.94 0.73
CA TYR A 186 -26.79 -5.18 -0.62
C TYR A 186 -25.31 -5.58 -0.64
N TYR A 187 -24.48 -4.96 0.21
CA TYR A 187 -23.06 -5.32 0.37
C TYR A 187 -22.92 -6.63 1.14
N GLN A 188 -23.71 -6.84 2.19
CA GLN A 188 -23.68 -8.06 3.02
C GLN A 188 -24.08 -9.32 2.24
N LYS A 189 -25.04 -9.23 1.31
CA LYS A 189 -25.38 -10.33 0.39
C LYS A 189 -24.18 -10.83 -0.42
N LEU A 190 -23.24 -9.96 -0.77
CA LEU A 190 -22.01 -10.37 -1.46
C LEU A 190 -21.13 -11.22 -0.53
N HIS A 191 -21.04 -10.87 0.75
CA HIS A 191 -20.32 -11.67 1.73
C HIS A 191 -20.94 -13.06 1.91
N GLU A 192 -22.24 -13.12 2.05
CA GLU A 192 -23.00 -14.38 2.19
C GLU A 192 -22.77 -15.28 0.97
N LEU A 193 -22.91 -14.74 -0.23
CA LEU A 193 -22.74 -15.47 -1.50
C LEU A 193 -21.35 -16.10 -1.64
N HIS A 194 -20.32 -15.44 -1.11
CA HIS A 194 -18.93 -15.89 -1.23
C HIS A 194 -18.34 -16.48 0.05
N GLY A 195 -19.16 -16.71 1.09
CA GLY A 195 -18.71 -17.26 2.37
C GLY A 195 -17.67 -16.38 3.09
N VAL A 196 -17.78 -15.06 2.95
CA VAL A 196 -16.88 -14.08 3.58
C VAL A 196 -17.42 -13.71 4.96
N THR A 197 -16.59 -13.81 5.97
CA THR A 197 -16.94 -13.38 7.33
C THR A 197 -16.77 -11.86 7.46
N CYS A 198 -17.82 -11.14 7.83
CA CYS A 198 -17.76 -9.71 8.05
C CYS A 198 -17.19 -9.37 9.43
N SER A 199 -16.32 -8.37 9.47
CA SER A 199 -15.74 -7.78 10.67
C SER A 199 -15.75 -6.25 10.55
N MET A 200 -16.01 -5.53 11.65
CA MET A 200 -16.07 -4.08 11.65
C MET A 200 -15.35 -3.51 12.86
N THR A 201 -14.84 -2.29 12.74
CA THR A 201 -14.28 -1.54 13.89
C THR A 201 -15.33 -1.35 14.99
N ASP A 202 -14.89 -1.06 16.23
CA ASP A 202 -15.82 -0.83 17.35
C ASP A 202 -16.46 0.59 17.32
N GLY A 203 -16.11 1.41 16.35
CA GLY A 203 -16.79 2.66 15.99
C GLY A 203 -16.13 3.96 16.46
N TYR A 204 -15.24 3.94 17.44
CA TYR A 204 -14.61 5.17 17.98
C TYR A 204 -13.09 5.21 17.83
N ASP A 205 -12.45 4.09 17.52
CA ASP A 205 -11.01 3.98 17.43
C ASP A 205 -10.58 3.85 15.98
N CYS A 206 -10.03 4.93 15.41
CA CYS A 206 -9.49 4.96 14.05
C CYS A 206 -8.29 4.00 13.89
N TYR A 207 -7.59 3.63 14.96
CA TYR A 207 -6.49 2.69 14.87
C TYR A 207 -6.92 1.27 14.49
N GLN A 208 -8.20 0.95 14.66
CA GLN A 208 -8.73 -0.38 14.32
C GLN A 208 -8.76 -0.68 12.82
N ASN A 209 -8.70 0.35 11.94
CA ASN A 209 -8.54 0.20 10.50
C ASN A 209 -7.22 0.83 9.97
N ALA A 210 -6.24 0.97 10.86
CA ALA A 210 -4.99 1.68 10.58
C ALA A 210 -4.22 1.16 9.36
N LEU A 211 -4.36 -0.13 9.03
CA LEU A 211 -3.72 -0.69 7.84
C LEU A 211 -4.34 -0.14 6.56
N ALA A 212 -5.66 -0.15 6.43
CA ALA A 212 -6.35 0.37 5.25
C ALA A 212 -6.09 1.87 5.08
N GLU A 213 -6.18 2.65 6.17
CA GLU A 213 -5.86 4.09 6.19
C GLU A 213 -4.41 4.34 5.76
N ARG A 214 -3.46 3.52 6.24
CA ARG A 214 -2.05 3.63 5.85
C ARG A 214 -1.84 3.40 4.37
N ILE A 215 -2.50 2.41 3.76
CA ILE A 215 -2.37 2.13 2.33
C ILE A 215 -2.97 3.26 1.50
N ASN A 216 -4.14 3.77 1.88
CA ASN A 216 -4.73 4.98 1.29
C ASN A 216 -3.76 6.17 1.38
N GLY A 217 -3.16 6.38 2.55
CA GLY A 217 -2.15 7.43 2.75
C GLY A 217 -0.92 7.26 1.86
N ILE A 218 -0.45 6.04 1.64
CA ILE A 218 0.67 5.76 0.73
C ILE A 218 0.30 6.13 -0.70
N LEU A 219 -0.84 5.65 -1.22
CA LEU A 219 -1.26 5.98 -2.58
C LEU A 219 -1.39 7.49 -2.79
N LYS A 220 -2.07 8.19 -1.88
CA LYS A 220 -2.29 9.65 -1.98
C LYS A 220 -1.00 10.46 -1.85
N ASN A 221 -0.10 10.06 -0.96
CA ASN A 221 1.07 10.88 -0.63
C ASN A 221 2.35 10.48 -1.38
N GLU A 222 2.43 9.25 -1.92
CA GLU A 222 3.63 8.81 -2.65
C GLU A 222 3.41 8.76 -4.17
N PHE A 223 2.17 8.52 -4.65
CA PHE A 223 1.87 8.29 -6.07
C PHE A 223 0.90 9.32 -6.69
N LEU A 224 -0.24 9.56 -6.07
CA LEU A 224 -1.29 10.44 -6.60
C LEU A 224 -0.99 11.91 -6.24
N LEU A 225 0.10 12.46 -6.76
CA LEU A 225 0.62 13.78 -6.38
C LEU A 225 -0.01 14.94 -7.15
N SER A 226 -0.48 14.69 -8.36
CA SER A 226 -1.19 15.65 -9.20
C SER A 226 -2.71 15.45 -9.08
N ARG A 227 -3.47 16.52 -9.30
CA ARG A 227 -4.92 16.45 -9.37
C ARG A 227 -5.34 15.99 -10.77
N PRO A 228 -6.08 14.88 -10.91
CA PRO A 228 -6.66 14.48 -12.19
C PRO A 228 -7.72 15.48 -12.64
N ALA A 229 -7.91 15.61 -13.93
CA ALA A 229 -8.93 16.49 -14.51
C ALA A 229 -10.34 15.97 -14.19
N ASP A 230 -10.54 14.67 -14.31
CA ASP A 230 -11.83 14.00 -14.22
C ASP A 230 -11.72 12.58 -13.63
N LEU A 231 -12.86 11.86 -13.59
CA LEU A 231 -12.98 10.49 -13.10
C LEU A 231 -12.13 9.51 -13.95
N GLN A 232 -12.08 9.68 -15.27
CA GLN A 232 -11.36 8.76 -16.15
C GLN A 232 -9.86 8.87 -15.93
N GLN A 233 -9.34 10.09 -15.83
CA GLN A 233 -7.94 10.33 -15.52
C GLN A 233 -7.59 9.85 -14.12
N ALA A 234 -8.48 10.06 -13.13
CA ALA A 234 -8.30 9.54 -11.78
C ALA A 234 -8.20 8.01 -11.77
N ALA A 235 -9.08 7.32 -12.50
CA ALA A 235 -9.08 5.87 -12.62
C ALA A 235 -7.79 5.34 -13.28
N LYS A 236 -7.28 6.03 -14.31
CA LYS A 236 -6.00 5.69 -14.96
C LYS A 236 -4.83 5.84 -13.98
N MET A 237 -4.75 6.98 -13.30
CA MET A 237 -3.69 7.26 -12.32
C MET A 237 -3.70 6.26 -11.17
N VAL A 238 -4.88 5.90 -10.64
CA VAL A 238 -5.01 4.90 -9.57
C VAL A 238 -4.57 3.53 -10.05
N ARG A 239 -4.93 3.13 -11.28
CA ARG A 239 -4.51 1.84 -11.86
C ARG A 239 -2.99 1.74 -11.92
N GLU A 240 -2.32 2.76 -12.43
CA GLU A 240 -0.86 2.82 -12.50
C GLU A 240 -0.22 2.82 -11.10
N ALA A 241 -0.77 3.61 -10.19
CA ALA A 241 -0.29 3.67 -8.80
C ALA A 241 -0.41 2.31 -8.08
N VAL A 242 -1.53 1.61 -8.24
CA VAL A 242 -1.75 0.27 -7.67
C VAL A 242 -0.80 -0.75 -8.27
N LEU A 243 -0.56 -0.70 -9.59
CA LEU A 243 0.39 -1.59 -10.25
C LEU A 243 1.80 -1.43 -9.68
N ILE A 244 2.31 -0.19 -9.64
CA ILE A 244 3.64 0.13 -9.12
C ILE A 244 3.73 -0.21 -7.62
N TYR A 245 2.69 0.14 -6.85
CA TYR A 245 2.61 -0.18 -5.43
C TYR A 245 2.72 -1.68 -5.16
N ASN A 246 1.98 -2.51 -5.90
CA ASN A 246 1.98 -3.95 -5.71
C ASN A 246 3.28 -4.62 -6.19
N GLN A 247 3.84 -4.20 -7.32
CA GLN A 247 4.91 -4.91 -8.02
C GLN A 247 6.31 -4.35 -7.75
N GLU A 248 6.42 -3.05 -7.44
CA GLU A 248 7.73 -2.39 -7.41
C GLU A 248 8.05 -1.73 -6.06
N ARG A 249 7.03 -1.43 -5.24
CA ARG A 249 7.26 -0.70 -4.01
C ARG A 249 7.70 -1.61 -2.87
N PRO A 250 8.94 -1.46 -2.34
CA PRO A 250 9.39 -2.24 -1.20
C PRO A 250 8.70 -1.79 0.10
N HIS A 251 8.36 -2.77 0.94
CA HIS A 251 7.77 -2.54 2.25
C HIS A 251 8.69 -2.97 3.38
N GLN A 252 8.99 -2.07 4.33
CA GLN A 252 9.82 -2.40 5.48
C GLN A 252 9.23 -3.53 6.34
N ALA A 253 7.90 -3.53 6.52
CA ALA A 253 7.19 -4.58 7.26
C ALA A 253 7.18 -5.95 6.54
N LEU A 254 7.62 -6.01 5.28
CA LEU A 254 7.77 -7.21 4.47
C LEU A 254 9.26 -7.47 4.16
N GLU A 255 10.16 -7.02 5.01
CA GLU A 255 11.61 -7.17 4.79
C GLU A 255 12.08 -6.58 3.44
N TYR A 256 11.48 -5.47 3.04
CA TYR A 256 11.67 -4.78 1.76
C TYR A 256 11.20 -5.55 0.51
N LYS A 257 10.51 -6.69 0.66
CA LYS A 257 9.82 -7.33 -0.46
C LYS A 257 8.63 -6.49 -0.90
N THR A 258 8.21 -6.70 -2.15
CA THR A 258 6.98 -6.09 -2.67
C THR A 258 5.73 -6.86 -2.21
N PRO A 259 4.55 -6.22 -2.16
CA PRO A 259 3.30 -6.92 -1.85
C PRO A 259 3.05 -8.14 -2.75
N ASP A 260 3.33 -8.03 -4.03
CA ASP A 260 3.13 -9.12 -4.99
C ASP A 260 4.06 -10.31 -4.75
N GLU A 261 5.35 -10.06 -4.41
CA GLU A 261 6.30 -11.12 -4.07
C GLU A 261 5.82 -11.93 -2.87
N VAL A 262 5.44 -11.25 -1.77
CA VAL A 262 4.95 -11.92 -0.56
C VAL A 262 3.65 -12.67 -0.82
N HIS A 263 2.72 -12.04 -1.56
CA HIS A 263 1.41 -12.64 -1.86
C HIS A 263 1.56 -13.93 -2.67
N ARG A 264 2.38 -13.93 -3.73
CA ARG A 264 2.60 -15.09 -4.61
C ARG A 264 3.41 -16.20 -3.95
N ALA A 265 4.47 -15.87 -3.22
CA ALA A 265 5.31 -16.86 -2.55
C ALA A 265 4.49 -17.67 -1.55
N SER A 266 3.67 -17.01 -0.74
CA SER A 266 2.89 -17.67 0.30
C SER A 266 1.73 -18.51 -0.26
N ILE A 267 1.14 -18.14 -1.41
CA ILE A 267 0.11 -18.97 -2.06
C ILE A 267 0.70 -20.28 -2.60
N LYS A 268 1.89 -20.24 -3.17
CA LYS A 268 2.58 -21.44 -3.71
C LYS A 268 2.93 -22.48 -2.65
N HIS A 269 3.09 -22.07 -1.38
CA HIS A 269 3.45 -22.94 -0.26
C HIS A 269 2.23 -23.47 0.52
N GLN A 270 1.00 -23.11 0.12
CA GLN A 270 -0.18 -23.67 0.74
C GLN A 270 -0.49 -25.02 0.11
N PRO A 271 -0.65 -26.12 0.89
CA PRO A 271 -1.03 -27.40 0.34
C PRO A 271 -2.39 -27.29 -0.35
N ALA A 272 -2.48 -27.83 -1.56
CA ALA A 272 -3.76 -27.98 -2.25
C ALA A 272 -4.67 -28.81 -1.33
N ARG A 273 -5.84 -28.28 -0.95
CA ARG A 273 -6.83 -29.03 -0.21
C ARG A 273 -7.27 -30.22 -1.06
N GLU A 274 -7.13 -31.43 -0.54
CA GLU A 274 -7.79 -32.60 -1.10
C GLU A 274 -9.29 -32.32 -1.31
N PRO A 275 -9.88 -32.75 -2.42
CA PRO A 275 -11.31 -32.61 -2.64
C PRO A 275 -12.03 -33.38 -1.54
N SER A 276 -12.81 -32.69 -0.70
CA SER A 276 -13.70 -33.33 0.24
C SER A 276 -14.69 -34.22 -0.59
N LEU A 277 -14.53 -35.52 -0.44
CA LEU A 277 -15.52 -36.50 -0.91
C LEU A 277 -16.84 -36.14 -0.22
N VAL A 278 -17.73 -35.50 -0.96
CA VAL A 278 -19.14 -35.42 -0.59
C VAL A 278 -19.67 -36.85 -0.71
N SER A 279 -19.80 -37.54 0.41
CA SER A 279 -20.54 -38.78 0.48
C SER A 279 -22.00 -38.49 0.10
N VAL A 280 -22.35 -38.83 -1.12
CA VAL A 280 -23.75 -38.95 -1.56
C VAL A 280 -24.27 -40.20 -0.87
N ASN A 281 -24.96 -40.01 0.26
CA ASN A 281 -25.82 -41.07 0.78
C ASN A 281 -27.08 -41.13 -0.08
N LEU A 282 -27.23 -42.27 -0.77
CA LEU A 282 -28.45 -42.72 -1.43
C LEU A 282 -29.53 -43.02 -0.40
#